data_0d104503e5bac9fb30e205fe87abee0b
#
_entry.id   0d104503e5bac9fb30e205fe87abee0b
#
_cell.length_a   1.000
_cell.length_b   1.000
_cell.length_c   1.000
_cell.angle_alpha   90.00
_cell.angle_beta   90.00
_cell.angle_gamma   90.00
#
_symmetry.space_group_name_H-M   'P 1'
#
loop_
_entity.id
_entity.type
_entity.pdbx_description
1 polymer ?
#
loop_
_entity_poly.entity_id
_entity_poly.type
_entity_poly.pdbx_seq_one_letter_code
_entity_poly.pdbx_strand_id
1 'polypeptide(L)'
;RQISSDGFIATNLHVIGEARPVSVELADGRAFDVTEVHATDRNADVAVIRIEAKGLQPLALATANSLRDGQEIIAIGNPHGLERSVVVGHVSGRRVIDGTEMIQLAIPIESGNSGGPLLDRKGQVHGILTLKSQVTRNLGFAVSANHIDELLDNPNPVLLDRWLTIGQLDSTEWLTLGGGLWRQRAGRITVTGKGKGFGGRSLCLAKGALPGVPYEVGVQVKLDDESGAAGLVFEADGEDKHYGFYPSNGRLRFTRFDLSLIHIS
;
A
#
# COMPACT_ATOMS: atom_id res chain seq x y z
N ARG A 1 9.67 -13.60 4.30
CA ARG A 1 10.28 -14.92 4.60
C ARG A 1 10.72 -15.62 3.33
N GLN A 2 11.90 -16.28 3.38
CA GLN A 2 12.42 -17.06 2.27
C GLN A 2 11.55 -18.33 2.10
N ILE A 3 10.91 -18.47 0.96
CA ILE A 3 10.08 -19.63 0.61
C ILE A 3 10.71 -20.48 -0.49
N SER A 4 11.77 -19.99 -1.14
CA SER A 4 12.55 -20.75 -2.12
C SER A 4 14.05 -20.42 -2.02
N SER A 5 14.89 -21.28 -2.59
CA SER A 5 16.34 -21.09 -2.65
C SER A 5 16.77 -20.07 -3.69
N ASP A 6 15.88 -19.65 -4.58
CA ASP A 6 16.11 -18.80 -5.76
C ASP A 6 15.50 -17.40 -5.66
N GLY A 7 15.11 -16.97 -4.46
CA GLY A 7 14.82 -15.58 -4.18
C GLY A 7 13.36 -15.22 -3.94
N PHE A 8 12.43 -16.16 -3.83
CA PHE A 8 11.06 -15.85 -3.43
C PHE A 8 10.93 -15.63 -1.92
N ILE A 9 10.23 -14.58 -1.53
CA ILE A 9 10.03 -14.18 -0.14
C ILE A 9 8.56 -13.84 0.07
N ALA A 10 7.93 -14.46 1.07
CA ALA A 10 6.57 -14.13 1.48
C ALA A 10 6.56 -13.10 2.62
N THR A 11 5.62 -12.17 2.57
CA THR A 11 5.41 -11.11 3.57
C THR A 11 3.97 -10.61 3.51
N ASN A 12 3.61 -9.58 4.30
CA ASN A 12 2.34 -8.90 4.13
C ASN A 12 2.40 -7.83 3.05
N LEU A 13 1.26 -7.61 2.37
CA LEU A 13 1.13 -6.58 1.35
C LEU A 13 1.32 -5.16 1.94
N HIS A 14 0.77 -4.89 3.14
CA HIS A 14 0.95 -3.60 3.80
C HIS A 14 2.41 -3.32 4.21
N VAL A 15 3.24 -4.36 4.42
CA VAL A 15 4.67 -4.21 4.74
C VAL A 15 5.44 -3.67 3.55
N ILE A 16 5.22 -4.21 2.37
CA ILE A 16 5.87 -3.70 1.15
C ILE A 16 5.26 -2.38 0.68
N GLY A 17 3.95 -2.18 0.88
CA GLY A 17 3.21 -1.00 0.43
C GLY A 17 3.31 -0.78 -1.07
N GLU A 18 2.46 0.08 -1.61
CA GLU A 18 2.46 0.45 -3.02
C GLU A 18 3.27 1.73 -3.27
N ALA A 19 3.74 1.90 -4.50
CA ALA A 19 4.41 3.11 -4.97
C ALA A 19 5.65 3.52 -4.14
N ARG A 20 6.37 2.55 -3.59
CA ARG A 20 7.62 2.79 -2.88
C ARG A 20 8.63 1.68 -3.17
N PRO A 21 9.95 1.99 -3.13
CA PRO A 21 10.99 0.97 -3.28
C PRO A 21 10.93 -0.02 -2.12
N VAL A 22 11.29 -1.26 -2.41
CA VAL A 22 11.32 -2.36 -1.44
C VAL A 22 12.70 -3.01 -1.54
N SER A 23 13.36 -3.18 -0.41
CA SER A 23 14.61 -3.93 -0.30
C SER A 23 14.49 -5.01 0.78
N VAL A 24 15.31 -6.03 0.67
CA VAL A 24 15.39 -7.16 1.60
C VAL A 24 16.80 -7.24 2.14
N GLU A 25 16.92 -7.17 3.45
CA GLU A 25 18.17 -7.44 4.15
C GLU A 25 18.13 -8.84 4.76
N LEU A 26 19.16 -9.64 4.49
CA LEU A 26 19.32 -10.98 5.02
C LEU A 26 20.02 -10.95 6.38
N ALA A 27 19.94 -12.07 7.10
CA ALA A 27 20.56 -12.21 8.42
C ALA A 27 22.09 -12.08 8.42
N ASP A 28 22.72 -12.27 7.29
CA ASP A 28 24.18 -12.12 7.09
C ASP A 28 24.59 -10.71 6.66
N GLY A 29 23.64 -9.74 6.62
CA GLY A 29 23.86 -8.34 6.26
C GLY A 29 23.84 -8.07 4.75
N ARG A 30 23.66 -9.08 3.89
CA ARG A 30 23.48 -8.84 2.46
C ARG A 30 22.12 -8.19 2.20
N ALA A 31 22.11 -7.13 1.41
CA ALA A 31 20.89 -6.44 0.99
C ALA A 31 20.64 -6.65 -0.52
N PHE A 32 19.39 -6.79 -0.87
CA PHE A 32 18.93 -6.99 -2.25
C PHE A 32 17.72 -6.10 -2.51
N ASP A 33 17.72 -5.46 -3.67
CA ASP A 33 16.51 -4.80 -4.15
C ASP A 33 15.51 -5.85 -4.65
N VAL A 34 14.23 -5.58 -4.42
CA VAL A 34 13.15 -6.40 -4.99
C VAL A 34 13.07 -6.09 -6.47
N THR A 35 13.00 -7.14 -7.30
CA THR A 35 12.88 -7.00 -8.76
C THR A 35 11.45 -7.11 -9.24
N GLU A 36 10.63 -7.83 -8.48
CA GLU A 36 9.25 -8.13 -8.86
C GLU A 36 8.39 -8.35 -7.59
N VAL A 37 7.18 -7.83 -7.60
CA VAL A 37 6.11 -8.29 -6.73
C VAL A 37 5.43 -9.44 -7.49
N HIS A 38 5.82 -10.66 -7.15
CA HIS A 38 5.44 -11.87 -7.89
C HIS A 38 3.97 -12.20 -7.81
N ALA A 39 3.40 -12.09 -6.61
CA ALA A 39 1.98 -12.30 -6.40
C ALA A 39 1.46 -11.52 -5.18
N THR A 40 0.18 -11.14 -5.22
CA THR A 40 -0.47 -10.44 -4.10
C THR A 40 -1.91 -10.90 -3.93
N ASP A 41 -2.31 -11.02 -2.67
CA ASP A 41 -3.71 -11.09 -2.26
C ASP A 41 -4.02 -9.93 -1.31
N ARG A 42 -4.90 -9.02 -1.74
CA ARG A 42 -5.28 -7.83 -0.96
C ARG A 42 -6.20 -8.18 0.21
N ASN A 43 -7.05 -9.18 0.06
CA ASN A 43 -7.99 -9.57 1.09
C ASN A 43 -7.27 -10.28 2.23
N ALA A 44 -6.35 -11.18 1.88
CA ALA A 44 -5.50 -11.88 2.83
C ALA A 44 -4.33 -11.03 3.33
N ASP A 45 -4.03 -9.88 2.70
CA ASP A 45 -2.88 -9.03 3.01
C ASP A 45 -1.55 -9.79 2.88
N VAL A 46 -1.41 -10.61 1.83
CA VAL A 46 -0.20 -11.40 1.55
C VAL A 46 0.44 -10.95 0.25
N ALA A 47 1.76 -10.93 0.23
CA ALA A 47 2.56 -10.70 -0.95
C ALA A 47 3.72 -11.70 -1.03
N VAL A 48 4.02 -12.14 -2.25
CA VAL A 48 5.24 -12.85 -2.60
C VAL A 48 6.09 -11.92 -3.47
N ILE A 49 7.30 -11.65 -3.04
CA ILE A 49 8.26 -10.79 -3.74
C ILE A 49 9.46 -11.61 -4.21
N ARG A 50 10.17 -11.09 -5.21
CA ARG A 50 11.36 -11.72 -5.77
C ARG A 50 12.58 -10.83 -5.64
N ILE A 51 13.71 -11.43 -5.26
CA ILE A 51 15.04 -10.83 -5.24
C ILE A 51 16.02 -11.67 -6.06
N GLU A 52 17.08 -11.05 -6.58
CA GLU A 52 18.14 -11.74 -7.33
C GLU A 52 19.18 -12.38 -6.37
N ALA A 53 18.73 -13.35 -5.58
CA ALA A 53 19.59 -14.09 -4.66
C ALA A 53 19.51 -15.59 -4.93
N LYS A 54 20.63 -16.28 -4.70
CA LYS A 54 20.74 -17.74 -4.84
C LYS A 54 21.28 -18.36 -3.57
N GLY A 55 21.00 -19.64 -3.39
CA GLY A 55 21.50 -20.41 -2.24
C GLY A 55 20.89 -19.97 -0.92
N LEU A 56 19.70 -19.39 -0.94
CA LEU A 56 18.94 -19.08 0.25
C LEU A 56 18.46 -20.39 0.92
N GLN A 57 18.29 -20.34 2.24
CA GLN A 57 17.75 -21.47 3.00
C GLN A 57 16.25 -21.23 3.27
N PRO A 58 15.35 -21.83 2.48
CA PRO A 58 13.93 -21.65 2.67
C PRO A 58 13.45 -22.31 3.95
N LEU A 59 12.43 -21.73 4.56
CA LEU A 59 11.69 -22.41 5.61
C LEU A 59 10.65 -23.33 4.98
N ALA A 60 10.55 -24.56 5.49
CA ALA A 60 9.54 -25.50 5.01
C ALA A 60 8.13 -25.01 5.38
N LEU A 61 7.21 -25.03 4.42
CA LEU A 61 5.81 -24.82 4.69
C LEU A 61 5.22 -26.07 5.35
N ALA A 62 4.37 -25.88 6.33
CA ALA A 62 3.67 -26.97 6.99
C ALA A 62 2.54 -27.50 6.11
N THR A 63 2.15 -28.75 6.32
CA THR A 63 0.96 -29.30 5.70
C THR A 63 -0.27 -28.45 6.05
N ALA A 64 -1.09 -28.19 5.05
CA ALA A 64 -2.34 -27.44 5.21
C ALA A 64 -3.15 -27.94 6.42
N ASN A 65 -3.67 -27.00 7.20
CA ASN A 65 -4.56 -27.28 8.32
C ASN A 65 -4.02 -28.23 9.40
N SER A 66 -2.71 -28.42 9.50
CA SER A 66 -2.09 -29.31 10.49
C SER A 66 -2.00 -28.74 11.90
N LEU A 67 -2.15 -27.42 12.10
CA LEU A 67 -2.22 -26.79 13.43
C LEU A 67 -3.52 -27.17 14.17
N ARG A 68 -3.38 -27.42 15.46
CA ARG A 68 -4.51 -27.70 16.37
C ARG A 68 -4.68 -26.56 17.38
N ASP A 69 -5.91 -26.35 17.83
CA ASP A 69 -6.18 -25.42 18.91
C ASP A 69 -5.41 -25.85 20.17
N GLY A 70 -4.86 -24.88 20.88
CA GLY A 70 -3.97 -25.12 22.02
C GLY A 70 -2.54 -25.54 21.68
N GLN A 71 -2.21 -25.75 20.40
CA GLN A 71 -0.85 -26.11 20.01
C GLN A 71 0.11 -24.94 20.23
N GLU A 72 1.30 -25.24 20.74
CA GLU A 72 2.36 -24.26 20.90
C GLU A 72 2.90 -23.80 19.53
N ILE A 73 3.13 -22.50 19.43
CA ILE A 73 3.68 -21.84 18.24
C ILE A 73 4.79 -20.86 18.63
N ILE A 74 5.62 -20.57 17.65
CA ILE A 74 6.71 -19.61 17.75
C ILE A 74 6.49 -18.52 16.70
N ALA A 75 6.41 -17.28 17.15
CA ALA A 75 6.38 -16.11 16.30
C ALA A 75 7.75 -15.44 16.29
N ILE A 76 8.26 -15.08 15.11
CA ILE A 76 9.52 -14.35 14.97
C ILE A 76 9.26 -13.06 14.24
N GLY A 77 9.67 -11.94 14.83
CA GLY A 77 9.49 -10.61 14.28
C GLY A 77 10.62 -9.66 14.64
N ASN A 78 10.39 -8.38 14.33
CA ASN A 78 11.30 -7.27 14.65
C ASN A 78 10.51 -6.11 15.31
N PRO A 79 9.86 -6.37 16.48
CA PRO A 79 9.05 -5.36 17.13
C PRO A 79 9.92 -4.18 17.58
N HIS A 80 9.49 -2.94 17.28
CA HIS A 80 10.18 -1.71 17.67
C HIS A 80 11.67 -1.64 17.30
N GLY A 81 12.10 -2.36 16.24
CA GLY A 81 13.51 -2.41 15.84
C GLY A 81 14.37 -3.36 16.69
N LEU A 82 13.76 -4.13 17.59
CA LEU A 82 14.44 -5.19 18.33
C LEU A 82 14.55 -6.42 17.44
N GLU A 83 15.68 -6.52 16.76
CA GLU A 83 15.91 -7.58 15.76
C GLU A 83 15.75 -8.98 16.35
N ARG A 84 15.06 -9.83 15.57
CA ARG A 84 14.92 -11.28 15.83
C ARG A 84 14.25 -11.61 17.17
N SER A 85 13.28 -10.81 17.58
CA SER A 85 12.47 -11.13 18.76
C SER A 85 11.67 -12.39 18.53
N VAL A 86 11.74 -13.31 19.50
CA VAL A 86 11.03 -14.58 19.49
C VAL A 86 9.96 -14.56 20.57
N VAL A 87 8.72 -14.84 20.18
CA VAL A 87 7.59 -14.96 21.11
C VAL A 87 7.00 -16.36 21.00
N VAL A 88 6.84 -17.02 22.12
CA VAL A 88 6.19 -18.34 22.22
C VAL A 88 4.76 -18.16 22.74
N GLY A 89 3.82 -18.86 22.15
CA GLY A 89 2.43 -18.84 22.53
C GLY A 89 1.63 -20.03 22.03
N HIS A 90 0.33 -19.89 21.91
CA HIS A 90 -0.55 -20.99 21.52
C HIS A 90 -1.57 -20.54 20.48
N VAL A 91 -2.02 -21.49 19.68
CA VAL A 91 -3.19 -21.30 18.80
C VAL A 91 -4.43 -21.20 19.65
N SER A 92 -5.22 -20.12 19.46
CA SER A 92 -6.51 -19.93 20.14
C SER A 92 -7.69 -20.44 19.31
N GLY A 93 -7.50 -20.66 18.02
CA GLY A 93 -8.51 -21.16 17.11
C GLY A 93 -8.36 -20.60 15.70
N ARG A 94 -9.33 -20.91 14.82
CA ARG A 94 -9.44 -20.39 13.46
C ARG A 94 -10.65 -19.47 13.36
N ARG A 95 -10.53 -18.43 12.56
CA ARG A 95 -11.59 -17.43 12.33
C ARG A 95 -11.63 -17.06 10.86
N VAL A 96 -12.81 -16.75 10.38
CA VAL A 96 -12.97 -16.09 9.08
C VAL A 96 -13.17 -14.60 9.34
N ILE A 97 -12.28 -13.77 8.83
CA ILE A 97 -12.31 -12.31 8.96
C ILE A 97 -12.26 -11.74 7.54
N ASP A 98 -13.27 -10.97 7.15
CA ASP A 98 -13.40 -10.40 5.80
C ASP A 98 -13.26 -11.45 4.67
N GLY A 99 -13.80 -12.65 4.89
CA GLY A 99 -13.74 -13.76 3.94
C GLY A 99 -12.39 -14.50 3.92
N THR A 100 -11.41 -14.11 4.73
CA THR A 100 -10.08 -14.77 4.82
C THR A 100 -9.99 -15.63 6.06
N GLU A 101 -9.53 -16.88 5.90
CA GLU A 101 -9.23 -17.76 7.04
C GLU A 101 -7.98 -17.28 7.78
N MET A 102 -8.12 -17.01 9.06
CA MET A 102 -7.08 -16.51 9.95
C MET A 102 -6.84 -17.47 11.11
N ILE A 103 -5.59 -17.65 11.49
CA ILE A 103 -5.17 -18.35 12.69
C ILE A 103 -5.14 -17.34 13.83
N GLN A 104 -5.99 -17.52 14.83
CA GLN A 104 -6.00 -16.70 16.03
C GLN A 104 -4.98 -17.21 17.03
N LEU A 105 -4.21 -16.31 17.64
CA LEU A 105 -3.08 -16.60 18.50
C LEU A 105 -3.28 -15.97 19.88
N ALA A 106 -2.92 -16.68 20.93
CA ALA A 106 -2.88 -16.18 22.31
C ALA A 106 -1.55 -15.45 22.60
N ILE A 107 -1.15 -14.56 21.70
CA ILE A 107 0.01 -13.67 21.85
C ILE A 107 -0.33 -12.30 21.28
N PRO A 108 0.20 -11.22 21.84
CA PRO A 108 0.11 -9.91 21.22
C PRO A 108 0.98 -9.89 19.95
N ILE A 109 0.45 -9.33 18.88
CA ILE A 109 1.20 -9.01 17.68
C ILE A 109 1.38 -7.50 17.64
N GLU A 110 2.64 -7.08 17.64
CA GLU A 110 3.02 -5.67 17.62
C GLU A 110 3.51 -5.24 16.23
N SER A 111 3.58 -3.93 16.01
CA SER A 111 4.19 -3.38 14.81
C SER A 111 5.64 -3.86 14.69
N GLY A 112 6.03 -4.38 13.51
CA GLY A 112 7.32 -5.02 13.27
C GLY A 112 7.27 -6.55 13.29
N ASN A 113 6.19 -7.17 13.80
CA ASN A 113 5.98 -8.61 13.68
C ASN A 113 5.29 -9.00 12.36
N SER A 114 4.59 -8.06 11.73
CA SER A 114 3.92 -8.29 10.44
C SER A 114 4.89 -8.80 9.38
N GLY A 115 4.47 -9.78 8.58
CA GLY A 115 5.30 -10.46 7.58
C GLY A 115 6.22 -11.53 8.19
N GLY A 116 6.30 -11.63 9.51
CA GLY A 116 7.04 -12.68 10.21
C GLY A 116 6.34 -14.03 10.11
N PRO A 117 7.06 -15.16 10.33
CA PRO A 117 6.47 -16.49 10.29
C PRO A 117 5.81 -16.85 11.59
N LEU A 118 4.76 -17.61 11.48
CA LEU A 118 4.22 -18.45 12.54
C LEU A 118 4.80 -19.87 12.36
N LEU A 119 5.60 -20.32 13.30
CA LEU A 119 6.29 -21.61 13.25
C LEU A 119 5.74 -22.57 14.29
N ASP A 120 5.87 -23.86 14.00
CA ASP A 120 5.80 -24.92 15.03
C ASP A 120 7.19 -25.21 15.63
N ARG A 121 7.26 -26.13 16.58
CA ARG A 121 8.52 -26.57 17.19
C ARG A 121 9.49 -27.27 16.23
N LYS A 122 9.02 -27.72 15.06
CA LYS A 122 9.85 -28.31 14.02
C LYS A 122 10.41 -27.27 13.05
N GLY A 123 10.05 -25.99 13.24
CA GLY A 123 10.43 -24.88 12.35
C GLY A 123 9.62 -24.81 11.04
N GLN A 124 8.50 -25.53 10.96
CA GLN A 124 7.62 -25.45 9.79
C GLN A 124 6.72 -24.22 9.87
N VAL A 125 6.55 -23.53 8.76
CA VAL A 125 5.74 -22.30 8.65
C VAL A 125 4.28 -22.66 8.47
N HIS A 126 3.42 -22.25 9.40
CA HIS A 126 1.97 -22.41 9.34
C HIS A 126 1.24 -21.16 8.87
N GLY A 127 1.90 -20.00 8.91
CA GLY A 127 1.29 -18.75 8.50
C GLY A 127 2.23 -17.55 8.54
N ILE A 128 1.71 -16.40 8.13
CA ILE A 128 2.36 -15.10 8.16
C ILE A 128 1.64 -14.24 9.19
N LEU A 129 2.38 -13.71 10.17
CA LEU A 129 1.85 -12.81 11.20
C LEU A 129 1.30 -11.54 10.56
N THR A 130 0.13 -11.07 11.00
CA THR A 130 -0.48 -9.83 10.52
C THR A 130 -1.19 -9.08 11.64
N LEU A 131 -1.22 -7.74 11.53
CA LEU A 131 -1.90 -6.83 12.45
C LEU A 131 -3.35 -6.55 12.00
N LYS A 132 -4.17 -7.58 11.77
CA LYS A 132 -5.53 -7.37 11.25
C LYS A 132 -6.58 -7.00 12.31
N SER A 133 -6.27 -7.00 13.62
CA SER A 133 -7.24 -6.65 14.67
C SER A 133 -6.80 -5.46 15.51
N GLN A 134 -7.53 -4.35 15.38
CA GLN A 134 -7.44 -3.21 16.31
C GLN A 134 -8.35 -3.37 17.54
N VAL A 135 -9.12 -4.45 17.62
CA VAL A 135 -10.22 -4.58 18.61
C VAL A 135 -9.77 -5.20 19.94
N THR A 136 -8.69 -5.99 19.96
CA THR A 136 -8.22 -6.63 21.19
C THR A 136 -6.70 -6.66 21.26
N ARG A 137 -6.14 -5.95 22.25
CA ARG A 137 -4.68 -5.78 22.43
C ARG A 137 -3.90 -7.07 22.72
N ASN A 138 -4.56 -8.17 23.07
CA ASN A 138 -3.91 -9.42 23.47
C ASN A 138 -4.13 -10.58 22.50
N LEU A 139 -4.72 -10.32 21.33
CA LEU A 139 -4.95 -11.34 20.31
C LEU A 139 -4.14 -11.02 19.06
N GLY A 140 -3.33 -11.97 18.67
CA GLY A 140 -2.62 -11.95 17.39
C GLY A 140 -3.37 -12.75 16.33
N PHE A 141 -3.04 -12.46 15.09
CA PHE A 141 -3.54 -13.20 13.94
C PHE A 141 -2.41 -13.53 12.97
N ALA A 142 -2.54 -14.65 12.30
CA ALA A 142 -1.71 -15.00 11.16
C ALA A 142 -2.60 -15.47 10.01
N VAL A 143 -2.21 -15.11 8.80
CA VAL A 143 -2.81 -15.66 7.57
C VAL A 143 -2.22 -17.04 7.36
N SER A 144 -3.04 -18.03 6.99
CA SER A 144 -2.59 -19.41 6.74
C SER A 144 -1.52 -19.45 5.63
N ALA A 145 -0.53 -20.31 5.79
CA ALA A 145 0.50 -20.55 4.78
C ALA A 145 -0.06 -21.08 3.45
N ASN A 146 -1.27 -21.64 3.43
CA ASN A 146 -1.94 -22.11 2.22
C ASN A 146 -2.09 -20.99 1.18
N HIS A 147 -2.28 -19.74 1.62
CA HIS A 147 -2.33 -18.58 0.72
C HIS A 147 -1.01 -18.33 -0.02
N ILE A 148 0.12 -18.78 0.54
CA ILE A 148 1.42 -18.69 -0.15
C ILE A 148 1.45 -19.68 -1.31
N ASP A 149 1.02 -20.93 -1.09
CA ASP A 149 0.98 -21.95 -2.13
C ASP A 149 0.04 -21.52 -3.27
N GLU A 150 -1.16 -21.02 -2.93
CA GLU A 150 -2.13 -20.49 -3.90
C GLU A 150 -1.55 -19.34 -4.74
N LEU A 151 -0.78 -18.44 -4.13
CA LEU A 151 -0.13 -17.31 -4.82
C LEU A 151 1.05 -17.77 -5.70
N LEU A 152 1.75 -18.82 -5.33
CA LEU A 152 2.79 -19.40 -6.16
C LEU A 152 2.23 -20.17 -7.37
N ASP A 153 1.10 -20.85 -7.18
CA ASP A 153 0.42 -21.59 -8.24
C ASP A 153 -0.31 -20.66 -9.24
N ASN A 154 -0.82 -19.52 -8.76
CA ASN A 154 -1.57 -18.54 -9.54
C ASN A 154 -1.00 -17.13 -9.37
N PRO A 155 0.22 -16.86 -9.88
CA PRO A 155 0.87 -15.58 -9.70
C PRO A 155 0.21 -14.46 -10.52
N ASN A 156 0.30 -13.22 -10.00
CA ASN A 156 -0.12 -12.00 -10.67
C ASN A 156 1.03 -10.96 -10.69
N PRO A 157 2.13 -11.25 -11.39
CA PRO A 157 3.37 -10.55 -11.24
C PRO A 157 3.31 -9.11 -11.74
N VAL A 158 3.97 -8.23 -10.98
CA VAL A 158 4.16 -6.82 -11.31
C VAL A 158 5.63 -6.49 -11.14
N LEU A 159 6.32 -6.11 -12.22
CA LEU A 159 7.71 -5.65 -12.16
C LEU A 159 7.83 -4.44 -11.22
N LEU A 160 8.97 -4.29 -10.57
CA LEU A 160 9.13 -3.25 -9.54
C LEU A 160 8.94 -1.83 -10.10
N ASP A 161 9.40 -1.54 -11.32
CA ASP A 161 9.21 -0.25 -11.97
C ASP A 161 7.72 0.11 -12.12
N ARG A 162 6.89 -0.87 -12.49
CA ARG A 162 5.42 -0.73 -12.54
C ARG A 162 4.81 -0.62 -11.14
N TRP A 163 5.35 -1.35 -10.17
CA TRP A 163 4.92 -1.26 -8.77
C TRP A 163 5.15 0.13 -8.19
N LEU A 164 6.29 0.74 -8.49
CA LEU A 164 6.65 2.09 -8.07
C LEU A 164 5.72 3.16 -8.65
N THR A 165 5.14 2.91 -9.83
CA THR A 165 4.24 3.86 -10.50
C THR A 165 2.76 3.63 -10.18
N ILE A 166 2.41 2.63 -9.36
CA ILE A 166 1.02 2.39 -8.97
C ILE A 166 0.41 3.65 -8.35
N GLY A 167 -0.70 4.07 -8.91
CA GLY A 167 -1.40 5.26 -8.47
C GLY A 167 -0.75 6.59 -8.88
N GLN A 168 0.33 6.62 -9.65
CA GLN A 168 0.80 7.85 -10.27
C GLN A 168 -0.16 8.27 -11.40
N LEU A 169 -0.31 9.58 -11.57
CA LEU A 169 -0.98 10.11 -12.76
C LEU A 169 -0.15 9.82 -13.99
N ASP A 170 -0.83 9.46 -15.08
CA ASP A 170 -0.16 9.35 -16.36
C ASP A 170 0.31 10.74 -16.81
N SER A 171 1.63 10.93 -16.88
CA SER A 171 2.22 12.21 -17.28
C SER A 171 2.00 12.56 -18.75
N THR A 172 1.52 11.64 -19.57
CA THR A 172 1.12 11.93 -20.96
C THR A 172 -0.27 12.55 -21.03
N GLU A 173 -1.15 12.21 -20.09
CA GLU A 173 -2.53 12.70 -20.01
C GLU A 173 -2.69 13.93 -19.10
N TRP A 174 -1.86 14.02 -18.04
CA TRP A 174 -2.03 15.00 -16.98
C TRP A 174 -0.77 15.83 -16.73
N LEU A 175 -0.96 17.10 -16.46
CA LEU A 175 0.05 18.04 -16.00
C LEU A 175 -0.30 18.48 -14.58
N THR A 176 0.62 18.29 -13.63
CA THR A 176 0.45 18.74 -12.26
C THR A 176 1.30 19.97 -11.98
N LEU A 177 0.72 21.00 -11.39
CA LEU A 177 1.34 22.30 -11.11
C LEU A 177 1.12 22.67 -9.64
N GLY A 178 1.99 23.50 -9.10
CA GLY A 178 1.85 24.05 -7.76
C GLY A 178 2.10 23.02 -6.63
N GLY A 179 2.75 21.89 -6.90
CA GLY A 179 3.05 20.87 -5.90
C GLY A 179 1.81 20.03 -5.52
N GLY A 180 1.86 19.39 -4.33
CA GLY A 180 0.87 18.39 -3.96
C GLY A 180 1.22 17.01 -4.53
N LEU A 181 0.85 15.96 -3.83
CA LEU A 181 1.03 14.58 -4.28
C LEU A 181 -0.26 14.10 -4.93
N TRP A 182 -0.30 14.16 -6.26
CA TRP A 182 -1.42 13.71 -7.06
C TRP A 182 -1.31 12.22 -7.38
N ARG A 183 -2.42 11.52 -7.24
CA ARG A 183 -2.51 10.09 -7.53
C ARG A 183 -3.81 9.77 -8.27
N GLN A 184 -3.77 8.75 -9.11
CA GLN A 184 -4.96 8.24 -9.82
C GLN A 184 -5.11 6.74 -9.55
N ARG A 185 -6.29 6.34 -9.12
CA ARG A 185 -6.62 4.92 -8.90
C ARG A 185 -8.11 4.68 -9.16
N ALA A 186 -8.41 3.66 -9.94
CA ALA A 186 -9.78 3.27 -10.27
C ALA A 186 -10.66 4.46 -10.71
N GLY A 187 -10.11 5.32 -11.58
CA GLY A 187 -10.84 6.48 -12.12
C GLY A 187 -10.94 7.67 -11.16
N ARG A 188 -10.39 7.57 -9.93
CA ARG A 188 -10.34 8.69 -8.98
C ARG A 188 -8.97 9.35 -8.99
N ILE A 189 -8.96 10.66 -9.04
CA ILE A 189 -7.77 11.48 -8.84
C ILE A 189 -7.83 12.04 -7.42
N THR A 190 -6.76 11.86 -6.66
CA THR A 190 -6.62 12.38 -5.30
C THR A 190 -5.38 13.23 -5.19
N VAL A 191 -5.41 14.21 -4.30
CA VAL A 191 -4.26 15.04 -3.96
C VAL A 191 -4.08 15.05 -2.45
N THR A 192 -2.84 14.91 -1.99
CA THR A 192 -2.46 15.04 -0.59
C THR A 192 -1.35 16.06 -0.43
N GLY A 193 -1.32 16.72 0.73
CA GLY A 193 -0.38 17.81 1.02
C GLY A 193 -0.86 19.17 0.53
N LYS A 194 -0.24 20.22 1.06
CA LYS A 194 -0.52 21.59 0.66
C LYS A 194 0.14 21.89 -0.69
N GLY A 195 -0.60 22.59 -1.56
CA GLY A 195 -0.02 23.15 -2.76
C GLY A 195 1.04 24.21 -2.43
N LYS A 196 1.99 24.39 -3.33
CA LYS A 196 3.06 25.39 -3.28
C LYS A 196 2.75 26.60 -4.16
N GLY A 197 1.72 26.52 -5.01
CA GLY A 197 1.25 27.63 -5.82
C GLY A 197 0.64 28.76 -4.99
N PHE A 198 0.37 29.87 -5.61
CA PHE A 198 -0.20 31.06 -4.96
C PHE A 198 -1.49 30.71 -4.18
N GLY A 199 -1.55 31.12 -2.93
CA GLY A 199 -2.67 30.79 -2.04
C GLY A 199 -2.76 29.30 -1.64
N GLY A 200 -1.67 28.53 -1.76
CA GLY A 200 -1.64 27.09 -1.42
C GLY A 200 -2.28 26.20 -2.46
N ARG A 201 -2.39 26.66 -3.70
CA ARG A 201 -3.02 25.90 -4.79
C ARG A 201 -2.13 24.79 -5.32
N SER A 202 -2.79 23.74 -5.78
CA SER A 202 -2.21 22.67 -6.58
C SER A 202 -3.20 22.34 -7.70
N LEU A 203 -2.72 22.26 -8.93
CA LEU A 203 -3.54 22.04 -10.11
C LEU A 203 -3.20 20.70 -10.77
N CYS A 204 -4.21 20.06 -11.33
CA CYS A 204 -4.08 18.88 -12.18
C CYS A 204 -4.84 19.18 -13.48
N LEU A 205 -4.10 19.39 -14.57
CA LEU A 205 -4.64 19.82 -15.87
C LEU A 205 -4.57 18.66 -16.87
N ALA A 206 -5.66 18.41 -17.58
CA ALA A 206 -5.67 17.48 -18.69
C ALA A 206 -4.87 18.07 -19.88
N LYS A 207 -4.01 17.25 -20.48
CA LYS A 207 -3.21 17.61 -21.68
C LYS A 207 -3.93 17.35 -23.00
N GLY A 208 -5.04 16.63 -22.95
CA GLY A 208 -5.83 16.34 -24.14
C GLY A 208 -6.42 17.58 -24.80
N ALA A 209 -6.62 17.53 -26.10
CA ALA A 209 -7.35 18.57 -26.80
C ALA A 209 -8.78 18.68 -26.28
N LEU A 210 -9.25 19.90 -26.07
CA LEU A 210 -10.65 20.12 -25.70
C LEU A 210 -11.56 19.69 -26.85
N PRO A 211 -12.72 19.10 -26.55
CA PRO A 211 -13.72 18.83 -27.56
C PRO A 211 -14.20 20.13 -28.21
N GLY A 212 -14.73 20.05 -29.42
CA GLY A 212 -15.31 21.21 -30.08
C GLY A 212 -16.47 21.83 -29.27
N VAL A 213 -16.64 23.11 -29.31
CA VAL A 213 -17.72 23.83 -28.62
C VAL A 213 -19.09 23.60 -29.30
N PRO A 214 -20.19 23.49 -28.57
CA PRO A 214 -20.29 23.52 -27.10
C PRO A 214 -19.92 22.18 -26.47
N TYR A 215 -19.30 22.21 -25.30
CA TYR A 215 -19.04 21.01 -24.50
C TYR A 215 -19.43 21.23 -23.03
N GLU A 216 -19.66 20.12 -22.31
CA GLU A 216 -19.96 20.10 -20.89
C GLU A 216 -18.90 19.31 -20.15
N VAL A 217 -18.45 19.82 -19.00
CA VAL A 217 -17.52 19.14 -18.11
C VAL A 217 -18.14 19.02 -16.74
N GLY A 218 -18.23 17.79 -16.25
CA GLY A 218 -18.69 17.48 -14.90
C GLY A 218 -17.53 16.99 -14.03
N VAL A 219 -17.48 17.42 -12.79
CA VAL A 219 -16.55 16.91 -11.77
C VAL A 219 -17.29 16.61 -10.49
N GLN A 220 -17.02 15.45 -9.90
CA GLN A 220 -17.46 15.11 -8.55
C GLN A 220 -16.30 15.27 -7.59
N VAL A 221 -16.43 16.15 -6.61
CA VAL A 221 -15.39 16.48 -5.64
C VAL A 221 -15.81 16.01 -4.26
N LYS A 222 -14.90 15.32 -3.57
CA LYS A 222 -15.02 15.00 -2.15
C LYS A 222 -13.85 15.66 -1.40
N LEU A 223 -14.17 16.43 -0.38
CA LEU A 223 -13.19 16.98 0.56
C LEU A 223 -13.14 16.07 1.80
N ASP A 224 -11.95 15.71 2.23
CA ASP A 224 -11.74 15.00 3.51
C ASP A 224 -11.59 15.99 4.67
N ASP A 225 -11.30 17.27 4.35
CA ASP A 225 -11.20 18.38 5.29
C ASP A 225 -11.93 19.62 4.69
N GLU A 226 -12.96 20.09 5.39
CA GLU A 226 -13.80 21.23 4.97
C GLU A 226 -13.09 22.58 5.07
N SER A 227 -11.92 22.66 5.70
CA SER A 227 -11.10 23.88 5.74
C SER A 227 -10.47 24.23 4.39
N GLY A 228 -10.42 23.26 3.47
CA GLY A 228 -9.91 23.41 2.12
C GLY A 228 -10.98 23.74 1.10
N ALA A 229 -10.53 23.88 -0.16
CA ALA A 229 -11.40 23.98 -1.32
C ALA A 229 -10.84 23.14 -2.46
N ALA A 230 -11.70 22.42 -3.16
CA ALA A 230 -11.34 21.72 -4.39
C ALA A 230 -12.51 21.81 -5.37
N GLY A 231 -12.21 21.82 -6.66
CA GLY A 231 -13.23 21.97 -7.69
C GLY A 231 -12.65 21.88 -9.09
N LEU A 232 -13.42 22.38 -10.05
CA LEU A 232 -13.06 22.41 -11.46
C LEU A 232 -12.20 23.65 -11.77
N VAL A 233 -11.14 23.44 -12.53
CA VAL A 233 -10.34 24.51 -13.16
C VAL A 233 -10.49 24.36 -14.66
N PHE A 234 -10.69 25.47 -15.37
CA PHE A 234 -10.85 25.49 -16.83
C PHE A 234 -10.22 26.73 -17.43
N GLU A 235 -9.99 26.72 -18.74
CA GLU A 235 -9.24 27.73 -19.47
C GLU A 235 -7.93 28.11 -18.78
N ALA A 236 -7.19 27.07 -18.34
CA ALA A 236 -5.92 27.26 -17.67
C ALA A 236 -4.80 27.49 -18.68
N ASP A 237 -4.00 28.54 -18.44
CA ASP A 237 -2.74 28.80 -19.11
C ASP A 237 -1.63 28.65 -18.05
N GLY A 238 -1.24 27.40 -17.81
CA GLY A 238 -0.32 27.05 -16.73
C GLY A 238 -0.85 27.38 -15.32
N GLU A 239 0.04 27.83 -14.43
CA GLU A 239 -0.31 28.25 -13.06
C GLU A 239 -0.88 29.68 -13.01
N ASP A 240 -0.61 30.52 -14.01
CA ASP A 240 -0.76 31.96 -13.94
C ASP A 240 -2.16 32.43 -14.24
N LYS A 241 -2.90 31.75 -15.10
CA LYS A 241 -4.24 32.10 -15.49
C LYS A 241 -5.16 30.90 -15.51
N HIS A 242 -6.31 31.02 -14.90
CA HIS A 242 -7.40 30.04 -14.98
C HIS A 242 -8.69 30.55 -14.39
N TYR A 243 -9.79 29.91 -14.74
CA TYR A 243 -11.05 30.06 -14.03
C TYR A 243 -11.21 28.88 -13.07
N GLY A 244 -11.75 29.15 -11.88
CA GLY A 244 -12.03 28.15 -10.87
C GLY A 244 -13.50 28.14 -10.49
N PHE A 245 -14.08 26.97 -10.37
CA PHE A 245 -15.42 26.73 -9.89
C PHE A 245 -15.39 25.70 -8.78
N TYR A 246 -15.65 26.11 -7.53
CA TYR A 246 -15.44 25.25 -6.36
C TYR A 246 -16.29 25.67 -5.16
N PRO A 247 -16.71 24.72 -4.29
CA PRO A 247 -17.33 25.03 -3.02
C PRO A 247 -16.30 25.58 -2.03
N SER A 248 -16.70 26.60 -1.28
CA SER A 248 -15.91 27.15 -0.18
C SER A 248 -16.82 27.86 0.83
N ASN A 249 -16.71 27.52 2.10
CA ASN A 249 -17.51 28.07 3.21
C ASN A 249 -19.02 28.02 2.93
N GLY A 250 -19.54 26.87 2.51
CA GLY A 250 -20.95 26.66 2.21
C GLY A 250 -21.49 27.42 0.98
N ARG A 251 -20.61 28.00 0.19
CA ARG A 251 -20.99 28.73 -1.05
C ARG A 251 -20.24 28.18 -2.24
N LEU A 252 -20.90 28.18 -3.39
CA LEU A 252 -20.26 27.89 -4.66
C LEU A 252 -19.61 29.17 -5.19
N ARG A 253 -18.31 29.09 -5.49
CA ARG A 253 -17.52 30.24 -5.94
C ARG A 253 -17.12 30.07 -7.40
N PHE A 254 -17.23 31.12 -8.15
CA PHE A 254 -16.62 31.30 -9.46
C PHE A 254 -15.52 32.33 -9.33
N THR A 255 -14.31 32.02 -9.72
CA THR A 255 -13.15 32.93 -9.61
C THR A 255 -12.37 32.98 -10.90
N ARG A 256 -11.88 34.13 -11.25
CA ARG A 256 -10.81 34.31 -12.24
C ARG A 256 -9.51 34.50 -11.49
N PHE A 257 -8.52 33.76 -11.85
CA PHE A 257 -7.16 33.88 -11.35
C PHE A 257 -6.26 34.34 -12.49
N ASP A 258 -5.48 35.40 -12.27
CA ASP A 258 -4.59 36.00 -13.26
C ASP A 258 -3.44 36.68 -12.53
N LEU A 259 -2.27 36.01 -12.44
CA LEU A 259 -1.09 36.55 -11.76
C LEU A 259 -0.49 37.78 -12.51
N SER A 260 -0.74 37.90 -13.80
CA SER A 260 -0.24 39.04 -14.56
C SER A 260 -0.87 40.39 -14.15
N LEU A 261 -1.98 40.33 -13.39
CA LEU A 261 -2.69 41.49 -12.87
C LEU A 261 -2.33 41.85 -11.42
N ILE A 262 -1.47 41.08 -10.77
CA ILE A 262 -1.02 41.30 -9.40
C ILE A 262 0.18 42.25 -9.47
N HIS A 263 -0.03 43.54 -9.35
CA HIS A 263 1.04 44.50 -9.07
C HIS A 263 1.39 44.44 -7.60
N ILE A 264 2.59 43.98 -7.29
CA ILE A 264 3.17 44.08 -5.95
C ILE A 264 3.73 45.51 -5.85
N SER A 265 3.03 46.35 -5.13
CA SER A 265 3.52 47.68 -4.73
C SER A 265 4.27 47.56 -3.41
#